data_c4a22172fac2e8bb1239a75290780005
#
_entry.id   c4a22172fac2e8bb1239a75290780005
#
_cell.length_a   1.000
_cell.length_b   1.000
_cell.length_c   1.000
_cell.angle_alpha   90.00
_cell.angle_beta   90.00
_cell.angle_gamma   90.00
#
_symmetry.space_group_name_H-M   'P 1'
#
loop_
_entity.id
_entity.type
_entity.pdbx_description
1 polymer ?
#
loop_
_entity_poly.entity_id
_entity_poly.type
_entity_poly.pdbx_seq_one_letter_code
_entity_poly.pdbx_strand_id
1 'polypeptide(L)'
;AVGEIVRQDPEPDMEKKGELPITINVWVSAGEDVGTMPDLTTKPMTYDQAMTILQDLVAEYELNVQPYEETQKEYDDELAVDVIKSTTPAANEELHKGDTITFVLSRGPQTVPLIDFTNRERAWAEDQLKNVLGLEVEVHEEANDTVEAGLVIRQNPTATTQVPAGSTVELWVSTGPESGGNEDLQMEPLIIALPTDRETAEVQIVVDGVIK
;
A
#
# COMPACT_ATOMS: atom_id res chain seq x y z
N ALA A 1 36.41 32.16 9.97
CA ALA A 1 36.07 31.86 8.56
C ALA A 1 37.22 31.08 7.89
N VAL A 2 36.95 30.33 6.82
CA VAL A 2 37.99 29.64 6.03
C VAL A 2 39.02 30.69 5.54
N GLY A 3 40.33 30.39 5.69
CA GLY A 3 41.39 31.26 5.26
C GLY A 3 41.81 32.35 6.24
N GLU A 4 41.18 32.45 7.40
CA GLU A 4 41.62 33.34 8.47
C GLU A 4 42.83 32.77 9.18
N ILE A 5 43.80 33.67 9.50
CA ILE A 5 44.95 33.30 10.34
C ILE A 5 44.47 33.20 11.79
N VAL A 6 44.49 32.00 12.34
CA VAL A 6 44.04 31.73 13.72
C VAL A 6 45.14 31.75 14.73
N ARG A 7 46.38 31.63 14.26
CA ARG A 7 47.59 31.67 15.08
C ARG A 7 48.81 32.01 14.23
N GLN A 8 49.77 32.70 14.80
CA GLN A 8 51.12 32.89 14.22
C GLN A 8 52.21 32.67 15.25
N ASP A 9 53.41 32.32 14.76
CA ASP A 9 54.62 32.23 15.55
C ASP A 9 55.77 32.87 14.75
N PRO A 10 56.46 33.91 15.26
CA PRO A 10 56.27 34.60 16.56
C PRO A 10 54.90 35.30 16.65
N GLU A 11 54.45 35.51 17.88
CA GLU A 11 53.24 36.28 18.18
C GLU A 11 53.30 37.69 17.60
N PRO A 12 52.16 38.34 17.33
CA PRO A 12 52.13 39.74 16.90
C PRO A 12 52.91 40.63 17.89
N ASP A 13 53.59 41.66 17.33
CA ASP A 13 54.37 42.70 18.08
C ASP A 13 55.55 42.14 18.82
N MET A 14 55.95 40.86 18.65
CA MET A 14 57.22 40.41 19.18
C MET A 14 58.42 40.87 18.35
N GLU A 15 59.33 41.64 18.94
CA GLU A 15 60.65 41.94 18.35
C GLU A 15 61.49 40.65 18.30
N LYS A 16 61.77 40.11 17.15
CA LYS A 16 62.69 39.01 16.96
C LYS A 16 64.05 39.56 16.54
N LYS A 17 65.02 39.51 17.44
CA LYS A 17 66.43 39.86 17.15
C LYS A 17 67.11 38.62 16.58
N GLY A 18 67.50 38.67 15.31
CA GLY A 18 68.22 37.57 14.68
C GLY A 18 68.63 37.92 13.23
N GLU A 19 69.43 37.06 12.63
CA GLU A 19 69.84 37.22 11.23
C GLU A 19 68.68 36.92 10.29
N LEU A 20 68.56 37.65 9.18
CA LEU A 20 67.59 37.38 8.11
C LEU A 20 67.99 36.14 7.31
N PRO A 21 67.03 35.34 6.82
CA PRO A 21 65.56 35.54 6.81
C PRO A 21 64.87 35.11 8.12
N ILE A 22 63.89 35.87 8.57
CA ILE A 22 62.98 35.48 9.66
C ILE A 22 61.84 34.63 9.10
N THR A 23 61.62 33.43 9.66
CA THR A 23 60.48 32.60 9.34
C THR A 23 59.32 32.92 10.26
N ILE A 24 58.16 33.20 9.69
CA ILE A 24 56.89 33.36 10.40
C ILE A 24 56.03 32.17 10.03
N ASN A 25 55.64 31.37 10.99
CA ASN A 25 54.67 30.31 10.82
C ASN A 25 53.26 30.84 11.05
N VAL A 26 52.37 30.57 10.16
CA VAL A 26 50.97 30.94 10.29
C VAL A 26 50.08 29.70 10.20
N TRP A 27 49.09 29.61 11.05
CA TRP A 27 48.05 28.61 11.03
C TRP A 27 46.80 29.27 10.47
N VAL A 28 46.31 28.73 9.37
CA VAL A 28 45.13 29.24 8.67
C VAL A 28 43.97 28.32 8.98
N SER A 29 42.83 28.90 9.29
CA SER A 29 41.59 28.09 9.47
C SER A 29 41.22 27.37 8.20
N ALA A 30 41.06 26.06 8.26
CA ALA A 30 40.52 25.23 7.19
C ALA A 30 38.98 25.35 7.08
N GLY A 31 38.37 26.01 8.06
CA GLY A 31 36.93 26.03 8.22
C GLY A 31 36.42 24.98 9.21
N GLU A 32 35.15 24.82 9.25
CA GLU A 32 34.50 23.74 9.98
C GLU A 32 34.67 22.42 9.21
N ASP A 33 34.98 21.35 9.90
CA ASP A 33 35.01 20.03 9.32
C ASP A 33 33.57 19.55 9.23
N VAL A 34 33.11 19.37 7.99
CA VAL A 34 31.73 18.96 7.70
C VAL A 34 31.70 17.63 6.96
N GLY A 35 30.86 16.73 7.43
CA GLY A 35 30.55 15.48 6.74
C GLY A 35 29.44 15.67 5.71
N THR A 36 29.08 14.59 5.05
CA THR A 36 27.96 14.57 4.11
C THR A 36 27.03 13.41 4.46
N MET A 37 25.75 13.67 4.54
CA MET A 37 24.73 12.65 4.79
C MET A 37 24.67 11.65 3.62
N PRO A 38 24.92 10.35 3.85
CA PRO A 38 24.80 9.36 2.80
C PRO A 38 23.36 9.19 2.33
N ASP A 39 23.20 8.73 1.10
CA ASP A 39 21.87 8.36 0.60
C ASP A 39 21.42 7.02 1.18
N LEU A 40 20.40 7.07 2.05
CA LEU A 40 19.81 5.93 2.73
C LEU A 40 18.41 5.59 2.20
N THR A 41 17.98 6.25 1.13
CA THR A 41 16.59 6.17 0.61
C THR A 41 16.49 5.64 -0.81
N THR A 42 17.47 5.88 -1.68
CA THR A 42 17.43 5.41 -3.07
C THR A 42 17.37 3.87 -3.18
N LYS A 43 17.99 3.16 -2.23
CA LYS A 43 17.86 1.71 -2.12
C LYS A 43 17.08 1.38 -0.85
N PRO A 44 16.00 0.58 -0.95
CA PRO A 44 15.24 0.18 0.24
C PRO A 44 16.17 -0.44 1.29
N MET A 45 16.22 0.14 2.48
CA MET A 45 17.01 -0.37 3.60
C MET A 45 16.29 -0.15 4.92
N THR A 46 16.60 -1.01 5.89
CA THR A 46 16.09 -0.91 7.26
C THR A 46 16.94 0.04 8.11
N TYR A 47 16.42 0.43 9.27
CA TYR A 47 17.12 1.22 10.26
C TYR A 47 18.49 0.60 10.62
N ASP A 48 18.56 -0.71 10.88
CA ASP A 48 19.81 -1.39 11.28
C ASP A 48 20.87 -1.36 10.18
N GLN A 49 20.44 -1.49 8.91
CA GLN A 49 21.33 -1.37 7.76
C GLN A 49 21.89 0.06 7.64
N ALA A 50 21.05 1.07 7.84
CA ALA A 50 21.47 2.46 7.83
C ALA A 50 22.45 2.77 8.97
N MET A 51 22.20 2.25 10.17
CA MET A 51 23.12 2.41 11.31
C MET A 51 24.48 1.81 11.03
N THR A 52 24.56 0.71 10.29
CA THR A 52 25.85 0.13 9.88
C THR A 52 26.62 1.08 8.94
N ILE A 53 25.92 1.81 8.07
CA ILE A 53 26.52 2.80 7.15
C ILE A 53 26.94 4.06 7.91
N LEU A 54 26.14 4.49 8.89
CA LEU A 54 26.35 5.73 9.62
C LEU A 54 27.37 5.62 10.75
N GLN A 55 27.75 4.42 11.19
CA GLN A 55 28.53 4.21 12.42
C GLN A 55 29.83 5.05 12.49
N ASP A 56 30.56 5.15 11.37
CA ASP A 56 31.80 5.89 11.30
C ASP A 56 31.54 7.41 11.37
N LEU A 57 30.53 7.91 10.63
CA LEU A 57 30.12 9.31 10.66
C LEU A 57 29.60 9.74 12.04
N VAL A 58 28.82 8.86 12.68
CA VAL A 58 28.31 9.11 14.05
C VAL A 58 29.43 9.26 15.02
N ALA A 59 30.49 8.44 14.93
CA ALA A 59 31.66 8.54 15.79
C ALA A 59 32.53 9.75 15.47
N GLU A 60 32.75 10.05 14.19
CA GLU A 60 33.60 11.15 13.72
C GLU A 60 33.02 12.51 14.05
N TYR A 61 31.73 12.72 13.78
CA TYR A 61 31.04 14.00 13.98
C TYR A 61 30.24 14.07 15.30
N GLU A 62 30.35 13.07 16.17
CA GLU A 62 29.60 13.00 17.44
C GLU A 62 28.07 13.24 17.23
N LEU A 63 27.51 12.61 16.18
CA LEU A 63 26.11 12.82 15.80
C LEU A 63 25.13 12.18 16.80
N ASN A 64 23.98 12.83 16.97
CA ASN A 64 22.88 12.30 17.76
C ASN A 64 21.89 11.57 16.82
N VAL A 65 21.78 10.25 16.92
CA VAL A 65 20.85 9.48 16.11
C VAL A 65 19.59 9.18 16.90
N GLN A 66 18.43 9.49 16.33
CA GLN A 66 17.15 9.15 16.93
C GLN A 66 17.01 7.63 17.07
N PRO A 67 16.70 7.10 18.27
CA PRO A 67 16.47 5.66 18.47
C PRO A 67 15.33 5.12 17.63
N TYR A 68 15.39 3.83 17.28
CA TYR A 68 14.35 3.16 16.47
C TYR A 68 12.94 3.31 17.08
N GLU A 69 12.82 3.20 18.39
CA GLU A 69 11.55 3.27 19.11
C GLU A 69 10.90 4.66 19.03
N GLU A 70 11.69 5.70 18.83
CA GLU A 70 11.23 7.08 18.70
C GLU A 70 11.06 7.50 17.23
N THR A 71 11.43 6.61 16.30
CA THR A 71 11.36 6.88 14.86
C THR A 71 9.92 7.03 14.40
N GLN A 72 9.65 8.11 13.68
CA GLN A 72 8.34 8.34 13.08
C GLN A 72 8.06 7.30 12.00
N LYS A 73 6.80 6.81 11.93
CA LYS A 73 6.34 5.87 10.90
C LYS A 73 5.13 6.42 10.16
N GLU A 74 5.20 6.34 8.84
CA GLU A 74 4.14 6.80 7.93
C GLU A 74 3.74 5.68 6.96
N TYR A 75 2.50 5.69 6.49
CA TYR A 75 2.08 4.79 5.42
C TYR A 75 2.78 5.14 4.11
N ASP A 76 3.09 4.10 3.35
CA ASP A 76 3.70 4.23 2.04
C ASP A 76 3.30 3.03 1.17
N ASP A 77 2.78 3.29 -0.02
CA ASP A 77 2.20 2.26 -0.88
C ASP A 77 3.27 1.47 -1.67
N GLU A 78 4.49 2.00 -1.74
CA GLU A 78 5.60 1.39 -2.50
C GLU A 78 6.63 0.72 -1.59
N LEU A 79 6.83 1.26 -0.38
CA LEU A 79 7.85 0.77 0.54
C LEU A 79 7.28 -0.29 1.49
N ALA A 80 8.05 -1.35 1.69
CA ALA A 80 7.75 -2.36 2.71
C ALA A 80 7.79 -1.75 4.12
N VAL A 81 7.19 -2.46 5.07
CA VAL A 81 7.22 -2.07 6.50
C VAL A 81 8.66 -1.98 7.00
N ASP A 82 8.95 -0.97 7.83
CA ASP A 82 10.24 -0.70 8.47
C ASP A 82 11.39 -0.33 7.51
N VAL A 83 11.07 -0.02 6.25
CA VAL A 83 12.02 0.57 5.31
C VAL A 83 12.09 2.08 5.51
N ILE A 84 13.29 2.66 5.40
CA ILE A 84 13.51 4.10 5.52
C ILE A 84 12.84 4.81 4.34
N LYS A 85 11.92 5.73 4.66
CA LYS A 85 11.21 6.59 3.73
C LYS A 85 11.94 7.92 3.53
N SER A 86 12.40 8.51 4.61
CA SER A 86 13.18 9.76 4.57
C SER A 86 14.07 9.90 5.81
N THR A 87 15.04 10.79 5.69
CA THR A 87 15.95 11.18 6.78
C THR A 87 16.04 12.70 6.88
N THR A 88 16.37 13.18 8.06
CA THR A 88 16.78 14.57 8.28
C THR A 88 18.08 14.54 9.08
N PRO A 89 19.18 15.12 8.55
CA PRO A 89 19.33 15.76 7.26
C PRO A 89 19.04 14.82 6.07
N ALA A 90 18.70 15.41 4.92
CA ALA A 90 18.46 14.67 3.70
C ALA A 90 19.78 14.17 3.07
N ALA A 91 19.68 13.22 2.13
CA ALA A 91 20.84 12.72 1.39
C ALA A 91 21.64 13.87 0.76
N ASN A 92 22.96 13.81 0.89
CA ASN A 92 23.94 14.80 0.40
C ASN A 92 23.92 16.17 1.10
N GLU A 93 23.14 16.36 2.16
CA GLU A 93 23.25 17.55 3.01
C GLU A 93 24.51 17.50 3.90
N GLU A 94 24.97 18.67 4.30
CA GLU A 94 26.14 18.81 5.19
C GLU A 94 25.77 18.33 6.61
N LEU A 95 26.72 17.61 7.23
CA LEU A 95 26.65 17.14 8.60
C LEU A 95 27.69 17.89 9.44
N HIS A 96 27.23 18.56 10.50
CA HIS A 96 28.05 19.24 11.44
C HIS A 96 28.19 18.43 12.74
N LYS A 97 29.25 18.68 13.47
CA LYS A 97 29.45 18.03 14.76
C LYS A 97 28.29 18.26 15.71
N GLY A 98 27.72 17.17 16.22
CA GLY A 98 26.60 17.19 17.15
C GLY A 98 25.22 17.28 16.51
N ASP A 99 25.13 17.25 15.18
CA ASP A 99 23.84 17.22 14.47
C ASP A 99 23.02 16.01 14.87
N THR A 100 21.69 16.16 14.73
CA THR A 100 20.75 15.08 15.01
C THR A 100 20.22 14.48 13.72
N ILE A 101 20.37 13.17 13.58
CA ILE A 101 19.77 12.41 12.48
C ILE A 101 18.45 11.82 12.94
N THR A 102 17.40 12.12 12.19
CA THR A 102 16.06 11.56 12.39
C THR A 102 15.62 10.74 11.19
N PHE A 103 14.75 9.74 11.42
CA PHE A 103 14.24 8.85 10.41
C PHE A 103 12.72 8.89 10.36
N VAL A 104 12.18 8.73 9.15
CA VAL A 104 10.80 8.34 8.92
C VAL A 104 10.82 6.98 8.24
N LEU A 105 10.16 5.99 8.85
CA LEU A 105 10.06 4.64 8.31
C LEU A 105 8.68 4.40 7.68
N SER A 106 8.63 3.52 6.71
CA SER A 106 7.37 3.05 6.13
C SER A 106 6.63 2.13 7.11
N ARG A 107 5.30 2.32 7.19
CA ARG A 107 4.35 1.33 7.75
C ARG A 107 3.89 0.32 6.71
N GLY A 108 4.36 0.43 5.48
CA GLY A 108 3.77 -0.26 4.33
C GLY A 108 2.47 0.40 3.88
N PRO A 109 1.76 -0.21 2.93
CA PRO A 109 0.51 0.31 2.43
C PRO A 109 -0.56 0.35 3.51
N GLN A 110 -1.40 1.38 3.45
CA GLN A 110 -2.58 1.43 4.30
C GLN A 110 -3.53 0.32 3.89
N THR A 111 -3.88 -0.56 4.83
CA THR A 111 -4.78 -1.70 4.55
C THR A 111 -6.10 -1.55 5.29
N VAL A 112 -7.15 -2.11 4.69
CA VAL A 112 -8.49 -2.25 5.28
C VAL A 112 -8.90 -3.72 5.35
N PRO A 113 -9.54 -4.16 6.45
CA PRO A 113 -10.01 -5.54 6.57
C PRO A 113 -11.29 -5.71 5.76
N LEU A 114 -11.36 -6.76 4.95
CA LEU A 114 -12.59 -7.15 4.27
C LEU A 114 -13.54 -7.89 5.22
N ILE A 115 -14.80 -7.48 5.21
CA ILE A 115 -15.89 -8.22 5.85
C ILE A 115 -16.45 -9.28 4.90
N ASP A 116 -17.30 -10.17 5.43
CA ASP A 116 -17.99 -11.18 4.62
C ASP A 116 -19.23 -10.58 3.95
N PHE A 117 -19.22 -10.56 2.61
CA PHE A 117 -20.31 -10.09 1.77
C PHE A 117 -21.20 -11.22 1.26
N THR A 118 -20.88 -12.50 1.53
CA THR A 118 -21.69 -13.63 1.06
C THR A 118 -23.12 -13.57 1.58
N ASN A 119 -24.11 -13.91 0.73
CA ASN A 119 -25.53 -13.81 1.02
C ASN A 119 -26.04 -12.40 1.38
N ARG A 120 -25.29 -11.36 1.01
CA ARG A 120 -25.71 -9.96 1.12
C ARG A 120 -26.21 -9.46 -0.23
N GLU A 121 -27.12 -8.47 -0.19
CA GLU A 121 -27.57 -7.79 -1.39
C GLU A 121 -26.42 -7.07 -2.10
N ARG A 122 -26.38 -7.17 -3.42
CA ARG A 122 -25.38 -6.50 -4.27
C ARG A 122 -25.24 -5.01 -3.93
N ALA A 123 -26.37 -4.29 -3.89
CA ALA A 123 -26.34 -2.84 -3.66
C ALA A 123 -25.73 -2.48 -2.31
N TRP A 124 -26.02 -3.25 -1.27
CA TRP A 124 -25.42 -3.05 0.05
C TRP A 124 -23.92 -3.36 0.04
N ALA A 125 -23.50 -4.45 -0.59
CA ALA A 125 -22.09 -4.83 -0.68
C ALA A 125 -21.27 -3.79 -1.44
N GLU A 126 -21.77 -3.29 -2.57
CA GLU A 126 -21.14 -2.21 -3.35
C GLU A 126 -21.02 -0.92 -2.54
N ASP A 127 -22.06 -0.54 -1.78
CA ASP A 127 -22.06 0.65 -0.92
C ASP A 127 -21.00 0.52 0.19
N GLN A 128 -20.94 -0.64 0.87
CA GLN A 128 -19.94 -0.87 1.91
C GLN A 128 -18.52 -0.82 1.36
N LEU A 129 -18.26 -1.43 0.22
CA LEU A 129 -16.95 -1.44 -0.40
C LEU A 129 -16.53 -0.03 -0.84
N LYS A 130 -17.38 0.68 -1.59
CA LYS A 130 -17.04 1.98 -2.16
C LYS A 130 -17.07 3.12 -1.15
N ASN A 131 -18.17 3.26 -0.41
CA ASN A 131 -18.41 4.45 0.41
C ASN A 131 -17.91 4.33 1.85
N VAL A 132 -17.81 3.11 2.39
CA VAL A 132 -17.33 2.88 3.77
C VAL A 132 -15.86 2.46 3.80
N LEU A 133 -15.46 1.53 2.93
CA LEU A 133 -14.09 1.00 2.92
C LEU A 133 -13.17 1.70 1.92
N GLY A 134 -13.69 2.51 0.99
CA GLY A 134 -12.89 3.22 -0.02
C GLY A 134 -12.20 2.29 -1.02
N LEU A 135 -12.85 1.16 -1.37
CA LEU A 135 -12.34 0.16 -2.29
C LEU A 135 -13.09 0.24 -3.63
N GLU A 136 -12.44 -0.21 -4.70
CA GLU A 136 -13.07 -0.40 -5.99
C GLU A 136 -13.80 -1.75 -6.03
N VAL A 137 -14.87 -1.84 -6.86
CA VAL A 137 -15.68 -3.05 -6.95
C VAL A 137 -15.85 -3.46 -8.40
N GLU A 138 -15.55 -4.72 -8.69
CA GLU A 138 -15.89 -5.38 -9.95
C GLU A 138 -16.96 -6.45 -9.69
N VAL A 139 -18.07 -6.41 -10.44
CA VAL A 139 -19.19 -7.32 -10.26
C VAL A 139 -19.29 -8.26 -11.44
N HIS A 140 -19.31 -9.56 -11.14
CA HIS A 140 -19.57 -10.65 -12.07
C HIS A 140 -20.92 -11.26 -11.77
N GLU A 141 -21.69 -11.59 -12.78
CA GLU A 141 -22.97 -12.28 -12.65
C GLU A 141 -22.78 -13.77 -12.91
N GLU A 142 -23.34 -14.62 -12.06
CA GLU A 142 -23.20 -16.07 -12.12
C GLU A 142 -24.53 -16.74 -11.74
N ALA A 143 -24.99 -17.74 -12.52
CA ALA A 143 -26.14 -18.51 -12.17
C ALA A 143 -25.86 -19.39 -10.95
N ASN A 144 -26.82 -19.48 -10.02
CA ASN A 144 -26.67 -20.26 -8.80
C ASN A 144 -27.99 -20.80 -8.32
N ASP A 145 -28.05 -22.13 -8.09
CA ASP A 145 -29.29 -22.83 -7.71
C ASP A 145 -29.63 -22.67 -6.22
N THR A 146 -28.69 -22.21 -5.40
CA THR A 146 -28.84 -22.16 -3.94
C THR A 146 -28.86 -20.75 -3.38
N VAL A 147 -28.30 -19.78 -4.10
CA VAL A 147 -28.25 -18.36 -3.71
C VAL A 147 -29.29 -17.59 -4.52
N GLU A 148 -30.16 -16.85 -3.85
CA GLU A 148 -31.19 -16.05 -4.50
C GLU A 148 -30.60 -14.99 -5.44
N ALA A 149 -31.32 -14.67 -6.50
CA ALA A 149 -30.93 -13.62 -7.45
C ALA A 149 -30.72 -12.29 -6.75
N GLY A 150 -29.60 -11.61 -7.10
CA GLY A 150 -29.20 -10.33 -6.50
C GLY A 150 -28.35 -10.43 -5.24
N LEU A 151 -28.13 -11.65 -4.71
CA LEU A 151 -27.25 -11.87 -3.56
C LEU A 151 -25.83 -12.26 -4.00
N VAL A 152 -24.84 -11.87 -3.20
CA VAL A 152 -23.43 -12.23 -3.41
C VAL A 152 -23.20 -13.71 -3.12
N ILE A 153 -22.69 -14.44 -4.08
CA ILE A 153 -22.29 -15.84 -3.97
C ILE A 153 -20.94 -15.97 -3.26
N ARG A 154 -19.98 -15.16 -3.70
CA ARG A 154 -18.60 -15.18 -3.22
C ARG A 154 -17.92 -13.86 -3.53
N GLN A 155 -16.79 -13.64 -2.89
CA GLN A 155 -15.93 -12.46 -3.07
C GLN A 155 -14.47 -12.87 -3.24
N ASN A 156 -13.69 -12.02 -3.87
CA ASN A 156 -12.24 -12.13 -3.96
C ASN A 156 -11.62 -10.74 -3.81
N PRO A 157 -10.71 -10.49 -2.86
CA PRO A 157 -10.21 -11.44 -1.84
C PRO A 157 -11.27 -11.94 -0.85
N THR A 158 -10.98 -13.04 -0.15
CA THR A 158 -11.89 -13.62 0.84
C THR A 158 -12.06 -12.71 2.06
N ALA A 159 -13.12 -12.91 2.82
CA ALA A 159 -13.36 -12.21 4.08
C ALA A 159 -12.16 -12.34 5.04
N THR A 160 -11.98 -11.33 5.91
CA THR A 160 -10.86 -11.17 6.87
C THR A 160 -9.48 -10.90 6.24
N THR A 161 -9.36 -10.90 4.91
CA THR A 161 -8.13 -10.49 4.23
C THR A 161 -7.91 -8.99 4.41
N GLN A 162 -6.68 -8.58 4.72
CA GLN A 162 -6.27 -7.19 4.68
C GLN A 162 -5.91 -6.83 3.24
N VAL A 163 -6.57 -5.83 2.69
CA VAL A 163 -6.30 -5.34 1.33
C VAL A 163 -5.82 -3.90 1.35
N PRO A 164 -4.93 -3.49 0.44
CA PRO A 164 -4.54 -2.09 0.34
C PRO A 164 -5.75 -1.18 0.09
N ALA A 165 -5.75 0.01 0.67
CA ALA A 165 -6.78 1.02 0.40
C ALA A 165 -6.85 1.33 -1.10
N GLY A 166 -8.07 1.46 -1.64
CA GLY A 166 -8.28 1.70 -3.07
C GLY A 166 -8.13 0.47 -3.98
N SER A 167 -7.80 -0.72 -3.44
CA SER A 167 -7.74 -1.94 -4.25
C SER A 167 -9.11 -2.42 -4.71
N THR A 168 -9.14 -3.23 -5.77
CA THR A 168 -10.38 -3.79 -6.34
C THR A 168 -10.78 -5.07 -5.62
N VAL A 169 -12.06 -5.19 -5.30
CA VAL A 169 -12.71 -6.40 -4.80
C VAL A 169 -13.70 -6.90 -5.84
N GLU A 170 -13.57 -8.17 -6.21
CA GLU A 170 -14.48 -8.84 -7.11
C GLU A 170 -15.64 -9.47 -6.33
N LEU A 171 -16.86 -9.28 -6.80
CA LEU A 171 -18.08 -9.88 -6.27
C LEU A 171 -18.74 -10.73 -7.34
N TRP A 172 -19.09 -11.97 -7.03
CA TRP A 172 -19.95 -12.80 -7.86
C TRP A 172 -21.35 -12.76 -7.29
N VAL A 173 -22.29 -12.27 -8.12
CA VAL A 173 -23.69 -12.06 -7.74
C VAL A 173 -24.56 -13.06 -8.47
N SER A 174 -25.45 -13.72 -7.73
CA SER A 174 -26.38 -14.68 -8.28
C SER A 174 -27.39 -14.05 -9.23
N THR A 175 -27.61 -14.66 -10.38
CA THR A 175 -28.75 -14.39 -11.26
C THR A 175 -29.97 -15.31 -10.95
N GLY A 176 -29.84 -16.14 -9.92
CA GLY A 176 -30.77 -17.23 -9.64
C GLY A 176 -30.36 -18.52 -10.36
N PRO A 177 -31.20 -19.57 -10.29
CA PRO A 177 -30.92 -20.80 -10.98
C PRO A 177 -30.77 -20.54 -12.49
N GLU A 178 -29.86 -21.30 -13.11
CA GLU A 178 -29.78 -21.28 -14.54
C GLU A 178 -31.17 -21.69 -15.05
N SER A 179 -31.93 -20.75 -15.58
CA SER A 179 -33.18 -21.06 -16.24
C SER A 179 -32.80 -21.99 -17.37
N GLY A 180 -32.94 -23.28 -17.12
CA GLY A 180 -32.90 -24.27 -18.21
C GLY A 180 -33.82 -23.68 -19.24
N GLY A 181 -33.24 -23.24 -20.36
CA GLY A 181 -33.89 -22.33 -21.29
C GLY A 181 -35.40 -22.52 -21.27
N ASN A 182 -36.12 -21.43 -21.04
CA ASN A 182 -37.47 -21.41 -21.52
C ASN A 182 -37.34 -21.70 -23.03
N GLU A 183 -37.27 -22.97 -23.35
CA GLU A 183 -37.76 -23.36 -24.66
C GLU A 183 -39.09 -22.63 -24.73
N ASP A 184 -39.10 -21.60 -25.54
CA ASP A 184 -40.25 -20.78 -25.87
C ASP A 184 -41.44 -21.75 -25.88
N LEU A 185 -42.17 -21.81 -24.73
CA LEU A 185 -43.33 -22.65 -24.62
C LEU A 185 -44.33 -22.05 -25.60
N GLN A 186 -44.13 -22.34 -26.89
CA GLN A 186 -45.07 -22.02 -27.91
C GLN A 186 -46.32 -22.78 -27.51
N MET A 187 -47.30 -22.05 -27.00
CA MET A 187 -48.65 -22.59 -26.81
C MET A 187 -49.21 -22.94 -28.19
N GLU A 188 -48.87 -24.11 -28.66
CA GLU A 188 -49.56 -24.68 -29.82
C GLU A 188 -50.92 -25.13 -29.34
N PRO A 189 -52.02 -24.66 -29.98
CA PRO A 189 -53.36 -25.09 -29.60
C PRO A 189 -53.46 -26.56 -29.88
N LEU A 190 -53.59 -27.38 -28.83
CA LEU A 190 -53.96 -28.83 -29.02
C LEU A 190 -55.42 -28.93 -29.49
N ILE A 191 -55.57 -29.11 -30.78
CA ILE A 191 -56.92 -29.34 -31.39
C ILE A 191 -57.24 -30.83 -31.26
N ILE A 192 -58.16 -31.15 -30.34
CA ILE A 192 -58.68 -32.52 -30.17
C ILE A 192 -60.00 -32.64 -30.91
N ALA A 193 -60.00 -33.41 -31.98
CA ALA A 193 -61.24 -33.75 -32.65
C ALA A 193 -62.01 -34.81 -31.83
N LEU A 194 -63.14 -34.43 -31.28
CA LEU A 194 -63.98 -35.33 -30.54
C LEU A 194 -64.82 -36.15 -31.51
N PRO A 195 -65.12 -37.44 -31.21
CA PRO A 195 -66.07 -38.27 -32.04
C PRO A 195 -67.45 -37.63 -32.00
N THR A 196 -68.08 -37.55 -33.15
CA THR A 196 -69.39 -36.93 -33.31
C THR A 196 -70.54 -37.82 -32.86
N ASP A 197 -70.23 -39.06 -32.47
CA ASP A 197 -71.20 -40.11 -32.10
C ASP A 197 -71.36 -40.28 -30.57
N ARG A 198 -70.70 -39.41 -29.77
CA ARG A 198 -70.77 -39.46 -28.31
C ARG A 198 -70.95 -38.05 -27.71
N GLU A 199 -71.80 -37.99 -26.66
CA GLU A 199 -72.05 -36.74 -25.94
C GLU A 199 -70.90 -36.30 -25.03
N THR A 200 -70.02 -37.23 -24.62
CA THR A 200 -68.86 -36.98 -23.76
C THR A 200 -67.68 -37.83 -24.18
N ALA A 201 -66.45 -37.24 -24.10
CA ALA A 201 -65.19 -37.94 -24.28
C ALA A 201 -64.25 -37.57 -23.13
N GLU A 202 -63.56 -38.59 -22.62
CA GLU A 202 -62.50 -38.37 -21.62
C GLU A 202 -61.16 -38.16 -22.38
N VAL A 203 -60.48 -37.05 -22.08
CA VAL A 203 -59.18 -36.70 -22.66
C VAL A 203 -58.14 -36.79 -21.60
N GLN A 204 -57.16 -37.64 -21.74
CA GLN A 204 -56.01 -37.75 -20.89
C GLN A 204 -54.81 -36.99 -21.50
N ILE A 205 -54.31 -36.01 -20.84
CA ILE A 205 -53.12 -35.31 -21.28
C ILE A 205 -51.91 -35.91 -20.52
N VAL A 206 -50.96 -36.46 -21.27
CA VAL A 206 -49.73 -37.04 -20.76
C VAL A 206 -48.58 -36.14 -21.21
N VAL A 207 -47.88 -35.55 -20.25
CA VAL A 207 -46.67 -34.76 -20.49
C VAL A 207 -45.53 -35.49 -19.84
N ASP A 208 -44.48 -35.79 -20.60
CA ASP A 208 -43.31 -36.53 -20.15
C ASP A 208 -43.61 -37.87 -19.46
N GLY A 209 -44.64 -38.57 -19.93
CA GLY A 209 -45.05 -39.85 -19.38
C GLY A 209 -45.85 -39.80 -18.09
N VAL A 210 -46.21 -38.61 -17.61
CA VAL A 210 -47.03 -38.42 -16.40
C VAL A 210 -48.41 -37.87 -16.80
N ILE A 211 -49.46 -38.51 -16.31
CA ILE A 211 -50.85 -38.04 -16.46
C ILE A 211 -51.01 -36.80 -15.56
N LYS A 212 -51.41 -35.67 -16.14
CA LYS A 212 -51.69 -34.44 -15.38
C LYS A 212 -53.16 -34.10 -15.41
#